data_40f65aecbce1eefef84860ffd9b25ec9
#
_entry.id   40f65aecbce1eefef84860ffd9b25ec9
#
_cell.length_a   1.000
_cell.length_b   1.000
_cell.length_c   1.000
_cell.angle_alpha   90.00
_cell.angle_beta   90.00
_cell.angle_gamma   90.00
#
_symmetry.space_group_name_H-M   'P 1'
#
loop_
_entity.id
_entity.type
_entity.pdbx_description
1 polymer ?
#
loop_
_entity_poly.entity_id
_entity_poly.type
_entity_poly.pdbx_seq_one_letter_code
_entity_poly.pdbx_strand_id
1 'polypeptide(L)'
;MGKGAIPDDWEENLGMAGMHGTWTANMAITQCDLLLTVGARFDDRVTGSVANFAPKARIVHFDIDQVEINKIVHADLSVNGDLRWSLPAFRKQLEASPIPAVQTVTWRQELQEMKAGHPAGTRPSSEKGLSPQVVLEETAKKAGPEALVATDVGQHQMWAAQFYPVSQPHHFITSGGLGTMGYGLPAALGAQLGEPDKPVVLITGDGSIMMNCQEFATLHKYGIAVKTVVLRNNTLGMVHQWQGMFYKGHFAESDLTANPSIAGVARSMGVPAWTVEKEEDLPAALDRLFAQEGPALLEVTIPPDENVYPMVPGGKKLDEMVTGGDNA
;
A
#
# COMPACT_ATOMS: atom_id res chain seq x y z
N MET A 1 -7.44 0.38 2.45
CA MET A 1 -8.36 -0.45 3.26
C MET A 1 -8.89 -1.66 2.48
N GLY A 2 -9.23 -1.51 1.18
CA GLY A 2 -9.81 -2.60 0.39
C GLY A 2 -8.81 -3.55 -0.30
N LYS A 3 -7.49 -3.39 -0.12
CA LYS A 3 -6.48 -4.25 -0.75
C LYS A 3 -6.66 -5.70 -0.29
N GLY A 4 -6.66 -6.64 -1.24
CA GLY A 4 -6.94 -8.05 -1.03
C GLY A 4 -8.42 -8.44 -1.10
N ALA A 5 -9.37 -7.47 -1.11
CA ALA A 5 -10.78 -7.78 -1.34
C ALA A 5 -11.03 -8.32 -2.77
N ILE A 6 -10.21 -7.90 -3.70
CA ILE A 6 -10.08 -8.44 -5.06
C ILE A 6 -8.61 -8.84 -5.22
N PRO A 7 -8.31 -10.05 -5.72
CA PRO A 7 -6.92 -10.47 -5.95
C PRO A 7 -6.16 -9.51 -6.85
N ASP A 8 -4.90 -9.20 -6.50
CA ASP A 8 -4.08 -8.27 -7.28
C ASP A 8 -3.68 -8.84 -8.65
N ASP A 9 -3.75 -10.15 -8.83
CA ASP A 9 -3.47 -10.87 -10.08
C ASP A 9 -4.69 -10.95 -11.03
N TRP A 10 -5.86 -10.45 -10.62
CA TRP A 10 -6.99 -10.36 -11.54
C TRP A 10 -6.77 -9.29 -12.60
N GLU A 11 -7.12 -9.61 -13.82
CA GLU A 11 -6.94 -8.72 -14.97
C GLU A 11 -7.67 -7.39 -14.79
N GLU A 12 -8.88 -7.42 -14.22
CA GLU A 12 -9.72 -6.26 -13.97
C GLU A 12 -9.30 -5.46 -12.72
N ASN A 13 -8.36 -5.95 -11.91
CA ASN A 13 -7.83 -5.17 -10.79
C ASN A 13 -6.90 -4.08 -11.33
N LEU A 14 -7.31 -2.83 -11.19
CA LEU A 14 -6.56 -1.66 -11.63
C LEU A 14 -5.62 -1.12 -10.54
N GLY A 15 -5.63 -1.72 -9.35
CA GLY A 15 -4.82 -1.29 -8.21
C GLY A 15 -5.50 -0.24 -7.34
N MET A 16 -4.69 0.43 -6.52
CA MET A 16 -5.15 1.46 -5.59
C MET A 16 -5.55 2.73 -6.35
N ALA A 17 -6.60 3.42 -5.87
CA ALA A 17 -7.02 4.72 -6.36
C ALA A 17 -6.62 5.86 -5.41
N GLY A 18 -6.60 7.10 -5.91
CA GLY A 18 -6.37 8.30 -5.14
C GLY A 18 -4.94 8.84 -5.21
N MET A 19 -4.50 9.53 -4.16
CA MET A 19 -3.26 10.31 -4.11
C MET A 19 -2.02 9.51 -4.54
N HIS A 20 -1.87 8.28 -4.07
CA HIS A 20 -0.78 7.36 -4.43
C HIS A 20 -1.30 6.14 -5.21
N GLY A 21 -2.47 6.30 -5.83
CA GLY A 21 -3.08 5.29 -6.68
C GLY A 21 -2.32 5.07 -7.98
N THR A 22 -2.65 3.96 -8.65
CA THR A 22 -2.11 3.71 -9.99
C THR A 22 -2.65 4.75 -10.97
N TRP A 23 -1.86 5.04 -12.00
CA TRP A 23 -2.30 5.93 -13.08
C TRP A 23 -3.63 5.44 -13.69
N THR A 24 -3.73 4.15 -13.97
CA THR A 24 -4.91 3.53 -14.59
C THR A 24 -6.15 3.63 -13.71
N ALA A 25 -6.05 3.35 -12.39
CA ALA A 25 -7.19 3.44 -11.49
C ALA A 25 -7.73 4.89 -11.41
N ASN A 26 -6.84 5.87 -11.33
CA ASN A 26 -7.22 7.29 -11.29
C ASN A 26 -7.87 7.75 -12.61
N MET A 27 -7.34 7.32 -13.75
CA MET A 27 -7.92 7.63 -15.06
C MET A 27 -9.26 6.93 -15.26
N ALA A 28 -9.41 5.68 -14.79
CA ALA A 28 -10.68 4.96 -14.83
C ALA A 28 -11.77 5.70 -14.06
N ILE A 29 -11.48 6.19 -12.85
CA ILE A 29 -12.43 7.00 -12.07
C ILE A 29 -12.78 8.32 -12.79
N THR A 30 -11.78 8.96 -13.38
CA THR A 30 -12.00 10.26 -14.08
C THR A 30 -12.84 10.11 -15.34
N GLN A 31 -12.81 8.95 -16.00
CA GLN A 31 -13.41 8.75 -17.32
C GLN A 31 -14.69 7.93 -17.31
N CYS A 32 -14.96 7.13 -16.27
CA CYS A 32 -16.13 6.27 -16.20
C CYS A 32 -17.45 7.07 -16.24
N ASP A 33 -18.49 6.45 -16.75
CA ASP A 33 -19.87 6.96 -16.78
C ASP A 33 -20.71 6.46 -15.60
N LEU A 34 -20.26 5.38 -14.96
CA LEU A 34 -20.85 4.80 -13.75
C LEU A 34 -19.75 4.40 -12.76
N LEU A 35 -19.86 4.88 -11.52
CA LEU A 35 -18.98 4.52 -10.42
C LEU A 35 -19.78 3.84 -9.31
N LEU A 36 -19.51 2.55 -9.10
CA LEU A 36 -20.04 1.82 -7.94
C LEU A 36 -19.02 1.89 -6.81
N THR A 37 -19.38 2.50 -5.70
CA THR A 37 -18.54 2.60 -4.52
C THR A 37 -19.06 1.72 -3.40
N VAL A 38 -18.19 0.90 -2.85
CA VAL A 38 -18.55 -0.14 -1.88
C VAL A 38 -17.73 0.05 -0.61
N GLY A 39 -18.35 0.57 0.45
CA GLY A 39 -17.70 0.84 1.74
C GLY A 39 -16.62 1.92 1.66
N ALA A 40 -16.75 2.89 0.76
CA ALA A 40 -15.79 3.96 0.57
C ALA A 40 -16.29 5.27 1.18
N ARG A 41 -15.51 5.85 2.08
CA ARG A 41 -15.85 7.11 2.76
C ARG A 41 -15.48 8.38 2.01
N PHE A 42 -14.89 8.27 0.83
CA PHE A 42 -14.49 9.40 -0.03
C PHE A 42 -13.59 10.43 0.67
N ASP A 43 -12.58 9.96 1.40
CA ASP A 43 -11.62 10.85 2.03
C ASP A 43 -10.75 11.60 0.99
N ASP A 44 -10.08 12.66 1.44
CA ASP A 44 -9.27 13.52 0.59
C ASP A 44 -8.09 12.81 -0.09
N ARG A 45 -7.63 11.67 0.47
CA ARG A 45 -6.59 10.84 -0.14
C ARG A 45 -7.10 10.05 -1.34
N VAL A 46 -8.41 9.82 -1.42
CA VAL A 46 -9.05 9.14 -2.56
C VAL A 46 -9.58 10.15 -3.57
N THR A 47 -10.22 11.23 -3.13
CA THR A 47 -10.94 12.14 -4.02
C THR A 47 -10.04 13.20 -4.65
N GLY A 48 -8.97 13.61 -3.99
CA GLY A 48 -8.24 14.82 -4.36
C GLY A 48 -9.20 16.02 -4.38
N SER A 49 -9.39 16.64 -5.54
CA SER A 49 -10.38 17.71 -5.75
C SER A 49 -11.80 17.14 -5.82
N VAL A 50 -12.58 17.25 -4.75
CA VAL A 50 -13.96 16.72 -4.66
C VAL A 50 -14.83 17.19 -5.81
N ALA A 51 -14.75 18.48 -6.18
CA ALA A 51 -15.55 19.06 -7.28
C ALA A 51 -15.25 18.43 -8.66
N ASN A 52 -14.10 17.77 -8.79
CA ASN A 52 -13.65 17.15 -10.04
C ASN A 52 -13.51 15.61 -9.91
N PHE A 53 -14.00 15.02 -8.81
CA PHE A 53 -13.98 13.58 -8.62
C PHE A 53 -15.05 12.91 -9.46
N ALA A 54 -14.66 11.93 -10.29
CA ALA A 54 -15.55 11.18 -11.18
C ALA A 54 -16.56 12.08 -11.96
N PRO A 55 -16.09 13.12 -12.69
CA PRO A 55 -16.94 14.23 -13.13
C PRO A 55 -17.99 13.84 -14.19
N LYS A 56 -17.86 12.66 -14.78
CA LYS A 56 -18.77 12.14 -15.82
C LYS A 56 -19.67 11.04 -15.29
N ALA A 57 -19.39 10.52 -14.08
CA ALA A 57 -20.04 9.33 -13.59
C ALA A 57 -21.35 9.64 -12.87
N ARG A 58 -22.32 8.74 -13.04
CA ARG A 58 -23.35 8.52 -12.03
C ARG A 58 -22.74 7.69 -10.91
N ILE A 59 -22.98 8.09 -9.66
CA ILE A 59 -22.38 7.46 -8.49
C ILE A 59 -23.40 6.66 -7.71
N VAL A 60 -23.12 5.37 -7.51
CA VAL A 60 -23.89 4.49 -6.63
C VAL A 60 -23.04 4.18 -5.41
N HIS A 61 -23.54 4.52 -4.22
CA HIS A 61 -22.80 4.36 -2.97
C HIS A 61 -23.45 3.32 -2.06
N PHE A 62 -22.71 2.23 -1.80
CA PHE A 62 -23.08 1.20 -0.83
C PHE A 62 -22.27 1.43 0.44
N ASP A 63 -22.95 1.70 1.55
CA ASP A 63 -22.30 1.84 2.86
C ASP A 63 -23.21 1.41 4.00
N ILE A 64 -22.62 0.84 5.04
CA ILE A 64 -23.34 0.48 6.27
C ILE A 64 -23.62 1.73 7.13
N ASP A 65 -22.71 2.71 7.07
CA ASP A 65 -22.84 3.96 7.82
C ASP A 65 -23.58 5.01 7.02
N GLN A 66 -24.81 5.28 7.45
CA GLN A 66 -25.66 6.30 6.82
C GLN A 66 -25.03 7.70 6.85
N VAL A 67 -24.16 7.99 7.82
CA VAL A 67 -23.51 9.30 7.95
C VAL A 67 -22.45 9.52 6.86
N GLU A 68 -21.86 8.47 6.32
CA GLU A 68 -20.90 8.59 5.20
C GLU A 68 -21.58 8.84 3.86
N ILE A 69 -22.86 8.46 3.72
CA ILE A 69 -23.61 8.65 2.46
C ILE A 69 -23.91 10.15 2.26
N ASN A 70 -23.51 10.65 1.06
CA ASN A 70 -23.64 12.07 0.67
C ASN A 70 -22.86 13.07 1.54
N LYS A 71 -21.92 12.62 2.35
CA LYS A 71 -21.13 13.48 3.24
C LYS A 71 -20.09 14.31 2.47
N ILE A 72 -19.35 13.69 1.57
CA ILE A 72 -18.27 14.31 0.78
C ILE A 72 -18.65 14.37 -0.69
N VAL A 73 -19.01 13.23 -1.26
CA VAL A 73 -19.42 13.10 -2.66
C VAL A 73 -20.91 12.78 -2.69
N HIS A 74 -21.65 13.51 -3.51
CA HIS A 74 -23.07 13.24 -3.71
C HIS A 74 -23.26 11.98 -4.56
N ALA A 75 -24.06 11.02 -4.06
CA ALA A 75 -24.42 9.81 -4.78
C ALA A 75 -25.77 9.97 -5.47
N ASP A 76 -25.86 9.59 -6.76
CA ASP A 76 -27.13 9.55 -7.49
C ASP A 76 -28.08 8.49 -6.91
N LEU A 77 -27.50 7.38 -6.44
CA LEU A 77 -28.20 6.32 -5.74
C LEU A 77 -27.38 5.85 -4.54
N SER A 78 -28.04 5.71 -3.41
CA SER A 78 -27.40 5.16 -2.20
C SER A 78 -28.10 3.89 -1.74
N VAL A 79 -27.30 2.94 -1.24
CA VAL A 79 -27.75 1.69 -0.64
C VAL A 79 -27.16 1.62 0.76
N ASN A 80 -27.96 2.02 1.77
CA ASN A 80 -27.55 1.93 3.16
C ASN A 80 -27.84 0.53 3.70
N GLY A 81 -26.80 -0.19 4.10
CA GLY A 81 -26.92 -1.54 4.66
C GLY A 81 -25.61 -2.32 4.66
N ASP A 82 -25.63 -3.42 5.40
CA ASP A 82 -24.48 -4.33 5.44
C ASP A 82 -24.28 -4.99 4.08
N LEU A 83 -23.04 -4.95 3.59
CA LEU A 83 -22.61 -5.51 2.29
C LEU A 83 -22.88 -7.02 2.19
N ARG A 84 -22.91 -7.74 3.32
CA ARG A 84 -23.28 -9.17 3.36
C ARG A 84 -24.68 -9.44 2.82
N TRP A 85 -25.55 -8.44 2.85
CA TRP A 85 -26.93 -8.54 2.34
C TRP A 85 -27.13 -7.76 1.04
N SER A 86 -26.58 -6.54 0.97
CA SER A 86 -26.80 -5.66 -0.18
C SER A 86 -26.11 -6.15 -1.46
N LEU A 87 -24.87 -6.66 -1.38
CA LEU A 87 -24.15 -7.16 -2.57
C LEU A 87 -24.78 -8.45 -3.16
N PRO A 88 -25.15 -9.48 -2.36
CA PRO A 88 -25.85 -10.61 -2.90
C PRO A 88 -27.22 -10.27 -3.53
N ALA A 89 -27.96 -9.31 -2.94
CA ALA A 89 -29.21 -8.83 -3.51
C ALA A 89 -28.98 -8.10 -4.84
N PHE A 90 -27.97 -7.24 -4.90
CA PHE A 90 -27.57 -6.54 -6.15
C PHE A 90 -27.14 -7.53 -7.24
N ARG A 91 -26.30 -8.50 -6.90
CA ARG A 91 -25.90 -9.57 -7.81
C ARG A 91 -27.10 -10.32 -8.38
N LYS A 92 -28.07 -10.69 -7.55
CA LYS A 92 -29.30 -11.36 -7.98
C LYS A 92 -30.10 -10.53 -9.01
N GLN A 93 -30.14 -9.22 -8.84
CA GLN A 93 -30.79 -8.33 -9.79
C GLN A 93 -30.05 -8.26 -11.13
N LEU A 94 -28.72 -8.20 -11.10
CA LEU A 94 -27.90 -8.25 -12.32
C LEU A 94 -28.06 -9.58 -13.06
N GLU A 95 -28.15 -10.70 -12.35
CA GLU A 95 -28.41 -12.01 -12.96
C GLU A 95 -29.81 -12.09 -13.61
N ALA A 96 -30.80 -11.44 -13.00
CA ALA A 96 -32.17 -11.38 -13.55
C ALA A 96 -32.30 -10.42 -14.75
N SER A 97 -31.43 -9.42 -14.85
CA SER A 97 -31.41 -8.43 -15.93
C SER A 97 -29.96 -8.17 -16.37
N PRO A 98 -29.35 -9.13 -17.07
CA PRO A 98 -27.92 -9.04 -17.39
C PRO A 98 -27.62 -7.89 -18.35
N ILE A 99 -26.56 -7.16 -18.06
CA ILE A 99 -26.00 -6.15 -18.96
C ILE A 99 -25.33 -6.87 -20.13
N PRO A 100 -25.65 -6.55 -21.39
CA PRO A 100 -24.98 -7.16 -22.52
C PRO A 100 -23.47 -6.96 -22.45
N ALA A 101 -22.69 -8.03 -22.52
CA ALA A 101 -21.22 -7.98 -22.43
C ALA A 101 -20.61 -7.01 -23.48
N VAL A 102 -21.22 -6.87 -24.66
CA VAL A 102 -20.76 -5.95 -25.71
C VAL A 102 -20.69 -4.48 -25.26
N GLN A 103 -21.48 -4.08 -24.27
CA GLN A 103 -21.48 -2.70 -23.76
C GLN A 103 -20.22 -2.38 -22.94
N THR A 104 -19.49 -3.38 -22.44
CA THR A 104 -18.30 -3.16 -21.62
C THR A 104 -16.99 -3.59 -22.29
N VAL A 105 -17.04 -4.24 -23.46
CA VAL A 105 -15.84 -4.75 -24.15
C VAL A 105 -14.86 -3.63 -24.47
N THR A 106 -15.34 -2.56 -25.11
CA THR A 106 -14.47 -1.43 -25.49
C THR A 106 -13.83 -0.80 -24.27
N TRP A 107 -14.61 -0.56 -23.21
CA TRP A 107 -14.10 0.02 -21.97
C TRP A 107 -13.03 -0.87 -21.31
N ARG A 108 -13.25 -2.18 -21.28
CA ARG A 108 -12.26 -3.13 -20.78
C ARG A 108 -10.95 -3.09 -21.59
N GLN A 109 -11.05 -3.04 -22.91
CA GLN A 109 -9.88 -2.93 -23.79
C GLN A 109 -9.12 -1.62 -23.54
N GLU A 110 -9.80 -0.48 -23.46
CA GLU A 110 -9.21 0.81 -23.13
C GLU A 110 -8.46 0.77 -21.77
N LEU A 111 -9.07 0.16 -20.75
CA LEU A 111 -8.44 0.01 -19.44
C LEU A 111 -7.18 -0.87 -19.49
N GLN A 112 -7.20 -1.96 -20.28
CA GLN A 112 -6.02 -2.82 -20.45
C GLN A 112 -4.91 -2.10 -21.22
N GLU A 113 -5.24 -1.33 -22.26
CA GLU A 113 -4.29 -0.51 -22.97
C GLU A 113 -3.67 0.57 -22.07
N MET A 114 -4.49 1.23 -21.24
CA MET A 114 -4.02 2.18 -20.22
C MET A 114 -3.07 1.51 -19.22
N LYS A 115 -3.42 0.31 -18.72
CA LYS A 115 -2.61 -0.45 -17.77
C LYS A 115 -1.26 -0.87 -18.38
N ALA A 116 -1.26 -1.30 -19.63
CA ALA A 116 -0.07 -1.66 -20.37
C ALA A 116 0.83 -0.44 -20.70
N GLY A 117 0.22 0.69 -21.04
CA GLY A 117 0.93 1.93 -21.35
C GLY A 117 1.51 2.66 -20.12
N HIS A 118 0.95 2.41 -18.95
CA HIS A 118 1.36 3.05 -17.69
C HIS A 118 1.58 1.98 -16.59
N PRO A 119 2.53 1.06 -16.79
CA PRO A 119 2.85 0.09 -15.75
C PRO A 119 3.27 0.83 -14.48
N ALA A 120 2.96 0.27 -13.33
CA ALA A 120 3.54 0.73 -12.07
C ALA A 120 5.07 0.71 -12.27
N GLY A 121 5.69 1.88 -12.27
CA GLY A 121 7.01 2.09 -12.86
C GLY A 121 8.06 1.11 -12.34
N THR A 122 8.80 0.52 -13.26
CA THR A 122 9.99 -0.25 -12.91
C THR A 122 11.09 0.74 -12.50
N ARG A 123 11.48 0.69 -11.25
CA ARG A 123 12.58 1.50 -10.74
C ARG A 123 13.74 0.58 -10.43
N PRO A 124 14.83 0.65 -11.21
CA PRO A 124 16.00 -0.16 -10.95
C PRO A 124 16.70 0.29 -9.66
N SER A 125 17.34 -0.63 -8.99
CA SER A 125 18.28 -0.30 -7.91
C SER A 125 19.43 0.53 -8.44
N SER A 126 20.05 1.32 -7.57
CA SER A 126 21.16 2.22 -7.90
C SER A 126 22.32 2.00 -6.94
N GLU A 127 23.44 2.67 -7.19
CA GLU A 127 24.58 2.67 -6.26
C GLU A 127 24.23 3.26 -4.87
N LYS A 128 23.13 4.02 -4.78
CA LYS A 128 22.64 4.60 -3.51
C LYS A 128 21.79 3.64 -2.67
N GLY A 129 21.42 2.49 -3.21
CA GLY A 129 20.62 1.49 -2.54
C GLY A 129 19.68 0.73 -3.46
N LEU A 130 18.91 -0.19 -2.87
CA LEU A 130 17.98 -1.05 -3.57
C LEU A 130 16.66 -0.33 -3.91
N SER A 131 16.06 -0.71 -5.01
CA SER A 131 14.69 -0.29 -5.33
C SER A 131 13.70 -0.85 -4.32
N PRO A 132 12.84 -0.01 -3.70
CA PRO A 132 11.75 -0.48 -2.84
C PRO A 132 10.85 -1.50 -3.54
N GLN A 133 10.58 -1.31 -4.84
CA GLN A 133 9.79 -2.25 -5.64
C GLN A 133 10.43 -3.64 -5.68
N VAL A 134 11.72 -3.72 -6.03
CA VAL A 134 12.45 -5.00 -6.08
C VAL A 134 12.43 -5.71 -4.72
N VAL A 135 12.68 -4.96 -3.65
CA VAL A 135 12.66 -5.52 -2.28
C VAL A 135 11.30 -6.10 -1.94
N LEU A 136 10.21 -5.40 -2.26
CA LEU A 136 8.85 -5.82 -1.92
C LEU A 136 8.40 -7.02 -2.76
N GLU A 137 8.68 -7.02 -4.07
CA GLU A 137 8.33 -8.12 -4.96
C GLU A 137 9.10 -9.41 -4.60
N GLU A 138 10.41 -9.32 -4.34
CA GLU A 138 11.21 -10.47 -3.92
C GLU A 138 10.81 -10.97 -2.51
N THR A 139 10.48 -10.06 -1.59
CA THR A 139 9.95 -10.43 -0.27
C THR A 139 8.62 -11.18 -0.40
N ALA A 140 7.71 -10.70 -1.25
CA ALA A 140 6.42 -11.37 -1.47
C ALA A 140 6.57 -12.76 -2.10
N LYS A 141 7.44 -12.90 -3.09
CA LYS A 141 7.76 -14.21 -3.70
C LYS A 141 8.26 -15.20 -2.66
N LYS A 142 9.12 -14.73 -1.75
CA LYS A 142 9.71 -15.58 -0.70
C LYS A 142 8.71 -15.95 0.39
N ALA A 143 7.85 -15.01 0.78
CA ALA A 143 6.80 -15.21 1.79
C ALA A 143 5.70 -16.17 1.31
N GLY A 144 5.41 -16.15 0.00
CA GLY A 144 4.37 -16.96 -0.62
C GLY A 144 2.97 -16.34 -0.50
N PRO A 145 1.99 -16.91 -1.23
CA PRO A 145 0.64 -16.32 -1.39
C PRO A 145 -0.22 -16.35 -0.12
N GLU A 146 0.12 -17.22 0.84
CA GLU A 146 -0.60 -17.35 2.10
C GLU A 146 -0.10 -16.40 3.19
N ALA A 147 0.95 -15.63 2.90
CA ALA A 147 1.52 -14.72 3.89
C ALA A 147 0.59 -13.54 4.21
N LEU A 148 0.50 -13.20 5.50
CA LEU A 148 -0.07 -11.92 5.92
C LEU A 148 1.03 -10.86 5.89
N VAL A 149 0.73 -9.72 5.31
CA VAL A 149 1.64 -8.58 5.32
C VAL A 149 1.07 -7.46 6.18
N ALA A 150 1.81 -7.08 7.20
CA ALA A 150 1.54 -5.88 7.98
C ALA A 150 2.45 -4.75 7.48
N THR A 151 1.94 -3.53 7.45
CA THR A 151 2.76 -2.36 7.16
C THR A 151 2.76 -1.39 8.31
N ASP A 152 3.87 -0.73 8.51
CA ASP A 152 3.91 0.50 9.27
C ASP A 152 3.53 1.69 8.35
N VAL A 153 3.67 2.93 8.79
CA VAL A 153 3.20 4.11 8.08
C VAL A 153 4.34 4.99 7.58
N GLY A 154 4.29 5.30 6.28
CA GLY A 154 5.27 6.09 5.54
C GLY A 154 5.33 5.69 4.07
N GLN A 155 6.40 6.05 3.36
CA GLN A 155 6.59 5.66 1.96
C GLN A 155 6.53 4.15 1.76
N HIS A 156 7.12 3.37 2.67
CA HIS A 156 7.10 1.90 2.65
C HIS A 156 5.67 1.32 2.66
N GLN A 157 4.71 1.97 3.32
CA GLN A 157 3.29 1.58 3.30
C GLN A 157 2.71 1.73 1.89
N MET A 158 3.01 2.84 1.24
CA MET A 158 2.49 3.14 -0.10
C MET A 158 3.13 2.24 -1.15
N TRP A 159 4.45 2.04 -1.09
CA TRP A 159 5.13 1.08 -1.95
C TRP A 159 4.62 -0.35 -1.72
N ALA A 160 4.38 -0.76 -0.46
CA ALA A 160 3.78 -2.07 -0.19
C ALA A 160 2.38 -2.19 -0.80
N ALA A 161 1.57 -1.13 -0.73
CA ALA A 161 0.25 -1.13 -1.38
C ALA A 161 0.33 -1.20 -2.91
N GLN A 162 1.39 -0.66 -3.52
CA GLN A 162 1.62 -0.68 -4.96
C GLN A 162 2.26 -1.99 -5.45
N PHE A 163 3.27 -2.51 -4.73
CA PHE A 163 4.19 -3.53 -5.25
C PHE A 163 4.18 -4.87 -4.50
N TYR A 164 3.56 -4.95 -3.33
CA TYR A 164 3.41 -6.23 -2.63
C TYR A 164 2.08 -6.87 -3.04
N PRO A 165 2.08 -7.95 -3.85
CA PRO A 165 0.84 -8.58 -4.31
C PRO A 165 0.11 -9.28 -3.15
N VAL A 166 -1.21 -9.09 -3.10
CA VAL A 166 -2.09 -9.71 -2.12
C VAL A 166 -3.30 -10.29 -2.83
N SER A 167 -3.53 -11.59 -2.69
CA SER A 167 -4.58 -12.31 -3.40
C SER A 167 -5.72 -12.77 -2.50
N GLN A 168 -5.65 -12.48 -1.19
CA GLN A 168 -6.66 -12.91 -0.22
C GLN A 168 -7.16 -11.77 0.66
N PRO A 169 -8.46 -11.76 1.01
CA PRO A 169 -9.01 -10.80 1.97
C PRO A 169 -8.30 -10.87 3.31
N HIS A 170 -8.15 -9.71 3.96
CA HIS A 170 -7.52 -9.54 5.28
C HIS A 170 -6.03 -9.87 5.35
N HIS A 171 -5.37 -10.21 4.23
CA HIS A 171 -3.93 -10.46 4.20
C HIS A 171 -3.08 -9.17 4.13
N PHE A 172 -3.67 -7.99 3.97
CA PHE A 172 -3.00 -6.69 4.02
C PHE A 172 -3.46 -5.90 5.25
N ILE A 173 -2.59 -5.78 6.26
CA ILE A 173 -2.88 -5.20 7.57
C ILE A 173 -2.16 -3.86 7.69
N THR A 174 -2.90 -2.76 7.74
CA THR A 174 -2.31 -1.42 7.69
C THR A 174 -3.15 -0.37 8.40
N SER A 175 -2.50 0.65 8.97
CA SER A 175 -3.18 1.84 9.49
C SER A 175 -3.53 2.80 8.34
N GLY A 176 -4.42 2.37 7.42
CA GLY A 176 -4.81 3.15 6.24
C GLY A 176 -5.82 4.26 6.51
N GLY A 177 -6.43 4.30 7.69
CA GLY A 177 -7.36 5.35 8.10
C GLY A 177 -6.66 6.51 8.80
N LEU A 178 -6.09 6.27 9.97
CA LEU A 178 -5.40 7.29 10.78
C LEU A 178 -3.95 7.51 10.38
N GLY A 179 -3.28 6.52 9.77
CA GLY A 179 -1.89 6.64 9.39
C GLY A 179 -0.94 6.72 10.60
N THR A 180 -1.12 5.83 11.58
CA THR A 180 -0.39 5.86 12.84
C THR A 180 0.98 5.21 12.67
N MET A 181 2.06 5.97 12.72
CA MET A 181 3.42 5.44 12.77
C MET A 181 3.61 4.63 14.06
N GLY A 182 4.34 3.50 13.96
CA GLY A 182 4.51 2.54 15.07
C GLY A 182 3.41 1.48 15.15
N TYR A 183 2.40 1.53 14.29
CA TYR A 183 1.34 0.51 14.22
C TYR A 183 1.85 -0.86 13.78
N GLY A 184 2.83 -0.88 12.87
CA GLY A 184 3.18 -2.08 12.10
C GLY A 184 3.68 -3.25 12.94
N LEU A 185 4.64 -3.02 13.86
CA LEU A 185 5.23 -4.10 14.65
C LEU A 185 4.23 -4.75 15.61
N PRO A 186 3.45 -4.00 16.41
CA PRO A 186 2.38 -4.58 17.23
C PRO A 186 1.31 -5.30 16.41
N ALA A 187 0.95 -4.77 15.24
CA ALA A 187 -0.05 -5.39 14.36
C ALA A 187 0.46 -6.73 13.77
N ALA A 188 1.72 -6.78 13.33
CA ALA A 188 2.34 -8.01 12.86
C ALA A 188 2.42 -9.08 13.96
N LEU A 189 2.76 -8.66 15.18
CA LEU A 189 2.75 -9.53 16.36
C LEU A 189 1.35 -10.11 16.59
N GLY A 190 0.31 -9.26 16.57
CA GLY A 190 -1.07 -9.69 16.72
C GLY A 190 -1.52 -10.63 15.61
N ALA A 191 -1.13 -10.35 14.36
CA ALA A 191 -1.43 -11.20 13.21
C ALA A 191 -0.81 -12.60 13.34
N GLN A 192 0.46 -12.67 13.78
CA GLN A 192 1.14 -13.96 13.98
C GLN A 192 0.52 -14.78 15.12
N LEU A 193 0.01 -14.12 16.15
CA LEU A 193 -0.72 -14.82 17.23
C LEU A 193 -2.10 -15.30 16.78
N GLY A 194 -2.77 -14.55 15.91
CA GLY A 194 -4.08 -14.90 15.35
C GLY A 194 -4.01 -16.00 14.28
N GLU A 195 -2.93 -16.05 13.53
CA GLU A 195 -2.69 -17.00 12.43
C GLU A 195 -1.29 -17.64 12.60
N PRO A 196 -1.10 -18.52 13.60
CA PRO A 196 0.21 -19.02 13.97
C PRO A 196 0.90 -19.86 12.89
N ASP A 197 0.12 -20.48 12.01
CA ASP A 197 0.60 -21.38 10.95
C ASP A 197 0.94 -20.64 9.64
N LYS A 198 0.59 -19.34 9.53
CA LYS A 198 0.87 -18.55 8.33
C LYS A 198 2.12 -17.68 8.50
N PRO A 199 2.90 -17.49 7.45
CA PRO A 199 3.97 -16.50 7.47
C PRO A 199 3.41 -15.10 7.70
N VAL A 200 4.02 -14.34 8.60
CA VAL A 200 3.71 -12.91 8.79
C VAL A 200 4.92 -12.08 8.47
N VAL A 201 4.75 -11.14 7.54
CA VAL A 201 5.77 -10.19 7.12
C VAL A 201 5.40 -8.79 7.59
N LEU A 202 6.32 -8.10 8.23
CA LEU A 202 6.21 -6.67 8.53
C LEU A 202 7.07 -5.89 7.53
N ILE A 203 6.44 -4.97 6.79
CA ILE A 203 7.13 -3.97 5.98
C ILE A 203 7.10 -2.64 6.73
N THR A 204 8.27 -2.08 7.04
CA THR A 204 8.38 -0.85 7.84
C THR A 204 9.51 0.04 7.34
N GLY A 205 9.59 1.27 7.84
CA GLY A 205 10.67 2.21 7.62
C GLY A 205 11.45 2.47 8.90
N ASP A 206 12.66 3.00 8.77
CA ASP A 206 13.58 3.29 9.86
C ASP A 206 13.04 4.31 10.88
N GLY A 207 12.23 5.29 10.42
CA GLY A 207 11.58 6.23 11.35
C GLY A 207 10.39 5.63 12.09
N SER A 208 9.56 4.87 11.39
CA SER A 208 8.31 4.36 11.94
C SER A 208 8.54 3.23 12.96
N ILE A 209 9.45 2.30 12.66
CA ILE A 209 9.77 1.17 13.55
C ILE A 209 10.30 1.61 14.92
N MET A 210 11.00 2.76 14.98
CA MET A 210 11.55 3.28 16.22
C MET A 210 10.48 3.68 17.24
N MET A 211 9.25 3.90 16.82
CA MET A 211 8.16 4.30 17.72
C MET A 211 7.68 3.18 18.63
N ASN A 212 7.85 1.91 18.22
CA ASN A 212 7.46 0.74 19.01
C ASN A 212 8.53 -0.38 18.96
N CYS A 213 9.80 -0.04 18.76
CA CYS A 213 10.90 -1.00 18.66
C CYS A 213 11.06 -1.89 19.91
N GLN A 214 10.56 -1.47 21.08
CA GLN A 214 10.58 -2.27 22.31
C GLN A 214 9.83 -3.62 22.15
N GLU A 215 8.91 -3.72 21.19
CA GLU A 215 8.19 -4.97 20.93
C GLU A 215 9.06 -6.06 20.29
N PHE A 216 10.28 -5.74 19.83
CA PHE A 216 11.27 -6.77 19.52
C PHE A 216 11.58 -7.67 20.71
N ALA A 217 11.60 -7.11 21.92
CA ALA A 217 11.77 -7.92 23.14
C ALA A 217 10.59 -8.86 23.38
N THR A 218 9.37 -8.44 23.03
CA THR A 218 8.15 -9.28 23.08
C THR A 218 8.24 -10.42 22.05
N LEU A 219 8.60 -10.10 20.80
CA LEU A 219 8.81 -11.12 19.76
C LEU A 219 9.84 -12.17 20.19
N HIS A 220 10.99 -11.71 20.70
CA HIS A 220 12.05 -12.60 21.16
C HIS A 220 11.60 -13.48 22.34
N LYS A 221 11.01 -12.87 23.37
CA LYS A 221 10.58 -13.57 24.59
C LYS A 221 9.61 -14.72 24.31
N TYR A 222 8.69 -14.52 23.36
CA TYR A 222 7.64 -15.49 23.06
C TYR A 222 7.87 -16.28 21.78
N GLY A 223 9.00 -16.08 21.09
CA GLY A 223 9.34 -16.77 19.84
C GLY A 223 8.37 -16.49 18.70
N ILE A 224 7.76 -15.29 18.66
CA ILE A 224 6.74 -14.94 17.67
C ILE A 224 7.40 -14.69 16.32
N ALA A 225 7.10 -15.52 15.32
CA ALA A 225 7.89 -15.69 14.08
C ALA A 225 7.73 -14.60 13.01
N VAL A 226 7.49 -13.35 13.39
CA VAL A 226 7.39 -12.22 12.45
C VAL A 226 8.68 -12.01 11.68
N LYS A 227 8.59 -11.92 10.34
CA LYS A 227 9.70 -11.55 9.44
C LYS A 227 9.63 -10.07 9.14
N THR A 228 10.54 -9.28 9.68
CA THR A 228 10.56 -7.83 9.53
C THR A 228 11.51 -7.40 8.41
N VAL A 229 11.01 -6.64 7.45
CA VAL A 229 11.81 -5.98 6.40
C VAL A 229 11.72 -4.47 6.61
N VAL A 230 12.85 -3.85 6.89
CA VAL A 230 12.98 -2.41 7.11
C VAL A 230 13.54 -1.77 5.85
N LEU A 231 12.78 -0.87 5.24
CA LEU A 231 13.26 -0.03 4.15
C LEU A 231 13.91 1.21 4.78
N ARG A 232 15.25 1.24 4.81
CA ARG A 232 16.03 2.30 5.42
C ARG A 232 16.50 3.31 4.38
N ASN A 233 15.97 4.52 4.42
CA ASN A 233 16.41 5.65 3.61
C ASN A 233 17.06 6.77 4.44
N ASN A 234 17.19 6.61 5.74
CA ASN A 234 17.70 7.60 6.69
C ASN A 234 16.91 8.92 6.68
N THR A 235 15.62 8.87 6.33
CA THR A 235 14.75 10.05 6.34
C THR A 235 13.34 9.72 6.82
N LEU A 236 12.62 10.73 7.31
CA LEU A 236 11.16 10.70 7.35
C LEU A 236 10.65 10.89 5.92
N GLY A 237 10.66 9.81 5.13
CA GLY A 237 10.60 9.86 3.68
C GLY A 237 9.40 10.61 3.10
N MET A 238 8.19 10.48 3.66
CA MET A 238 7.04 11.28 3.17
C MET A 238 7.20 12.75 3.45
N VAL A 239 7.73 13.13 4.61
CA VAL A 239 8.01 14.54 4.95
C VAL A 239 9.09 15.08 4.00
N HIS A 240 10.15 14.32 3.81
CA HIS A 240 11.25 14.65 2.91
C HIS A 240 10.76 14.86 1.46
N GLN A 241 9.97 13.91 0.92
CA GLN A 241 9.37 14.02 -0.40
C GLN A 241 8.54 15.30 -0.55
N TRP A 242 7.69 15.62 0.41
CA TRP A 242 6.87 16.84 0.38
C TRP A 242 7.69 18.10 0.47
N GLN A 243 8.71 18.13 1.31
CA GLN A 243 9.64 19.25 1.43
C GLN A 243 10.40 19.48 0.12
N GLY A 244 10.83 18.42 -0.54
CA GLY A 244 11.44 18.50 -1.86
C GLY A 244 10.49 19.03 -2.92
N MET A 245 9.30 18.46 -3.04
CA MET A 245 8.36 18.78 -4.12
C MET A 245 7.65 20.12 -3.94
N PHE A 246 7.25 20.49 -2.72
CA PHE A 246 6.37 21.63 -2.48
C PHE A 246 6.99 22.77 -1.70
N TYR A 247 8.14 22.55 -1.05
CA TYR A 247 8.81 23.53 -0.21
C TYR A 247 10.23 23.89 -0.70
N LYS A 248 10.49 23.71 -2.01
CA LYS A 248 11.76 24.09 -2.67
C LYS A 248 12.99 23.42 -2.04
N GLY A 249 12.84 22.20 -1.50
CA GLY A 249 13.94 21.49 -0.85
C GLY A 249 14.39 22.10 0.49
N HIS A 250 13.54 22.87 1.14
CA HIS A 250 13.82 23.34 2.50
C HIS A 250 13.57 22.19 3.48
N PHE A 251 14.54 21.28 3.59
CA PHE A 251 14.46 20.13 4.48
C PHE A 251 14.65 20.57 5.93
N ALA A 252 13.71 20.15 6.80
CA ALA A 252 13.74 20.43 8.23
C ALA A 252 13.22 19.22 8.99
N GLU A 253 13.99 18.77 9.99
CA GLU A 253 13.64 17.68 10.94
C GLU A 253 13.20 16.37 10.27
N SER A 254 13.63 16.13 9.02
CA SER A 254 13.34 14.89 8.27
C SER A 254 14.55 13.98 8.11
N ASP A 255 15.74 14.40 8.55
CA ASP A 255 16.98 13.63 8.52
C ASP A 255 17.06 12.66 9.71
N LEU A 256 17.30 11.38 9.42
CA LEU A 256 17.45 10.30 10.39
C LEU A 256 18.85 9.66 10.35
N THR A 257 19.82 10.26 9.71
CA THR A 257 21.19 9.71 9.57
C THR A 257 21.88 9.43 10.91
N ALA A 258 21.50 10.18 11.96
CA ALA A 258 22.00 9.99 13.33
C ALA A 258 21.33 8.81 14.08
N ASN A 259 20.26 8.23 13.53
CA ASN A 259 19.59 7.10 14.16
C ASN A 259 20.48 5.84 14.16
N PRO A 260 20.36 4.98 15.20
CA PRO A 260 21.09 3.71 15.21
C PRO A 260 20.60 2.80 14.06
N SER A 261 21.42 1.83 13.66
CA SER A 261 21.00 0.74 12.79
C SER A 261 19.85 -0.02 13.46
N ILE A 262 18.75 -0.19 12.74
CA ILE A 262 17.59 -0.93 13.22
C ILE A 262 17.93 -2.39 13.43
N ALA A 263 18.79 -2.97 12.57
CA ALA A 263 19.34 -4.31 12.79
C ALA A 263 20.15 -4.40 14.09
N GLY A 264 20.87 -3.33 14.46
CA GLY A 264 21.57 -3.23 15.73
C GLY A 264 20.62 -3.22 16.93
N VAL A 265 19.55 -2.43 16.85
CA VAL A 265 18.49 -2.36 17.87
C VAL A 265 17.82 -3.73 18.05
N ALA A 266 17.40 -4.38 16.95
CA ALA A 266 16.77 -5.70 17.00
C ALA A 266 17.68 -6.76 17.65
N ARG A 267 18.98 -6.80 17.28
CA ARG A 267 19.94 -7.71 17.88
C ARG A 267 20.13 -7.47 19.37
N SER A 268 20.14 -6.22 19.83
CA SER A 268 20.26 -5.89 21.27
C SER A 268 19.08 -6.40 22.08
N MET A 269 17.92 -6.61 21.42
CA MET A 269 16.69 -7.17 22.03
C MET A 269 16.49 -8.67 21.74
N GLY A 270 17.54 -9.36 21.23
CA GLY A 270 17.54 -10.81 21.01
C GLY A 270 16.96 -11.27 19.66
N VAL A 271 16.59 -10.37 18.76
CA VAL A 271 16.08 -10.72 17.43
C VAL A 271 17.25 -10.79 16.44
N PRO A 272 17.49 -11.92 15.76
CA PRO A 272 18.48 -12.02 14.69
C PRO A 272 18.21 -11.00 13.59
N ALA A 273 19.25 -10.26 13.17
CA ALA A 273 19.07 -9.21 12.18
C ALA A 273 20.32 -8.98 11.34
N TRP A 274 20.12 -8.61 10.07
CA TRP A 274 21.15 -8.35 9.06
C TRP A 274 20.84 -7.08 8.27
N THR A 275 21.84 -6.57 7.57
CA THR A 275 21.71 -5.42 6.66
C THR A 275 22.08 -5.86 5.24
N VAL A 276 21.37 -5.35 4.25
CA VAL A 276 21.64 -5.50 2.82
C VAL A 276 21.70 -4.13 2.15
N GLU A 277 22.72 -3.91 1.34
CA GLU A 277 23.00 -2.65 0.64
C GLU A 277 23.07 -2.83 -0.89
N LYS A 278 23.14 -4.07 -1.37
CA LYS A 278 23.25 -4.38 -2.80
C LYS A 278 22.18 -5.37 -3.23
N GLU A 279 21.66 -5.17 -4.43
CA GLU A 279 20.60 -6.02 -4.98
C GLU A 279 21.04 -7.49 -5.12
N GLU A 280 22.28 -7.72 -5.50
CA GLU A 280 22.85 -9.07 -5.67
C GLU A 280 22.82 -9.92 -4.40
N ASP A 281 22.85 -9.28 -3.22
CA ASP A 281 22.82 -9.94 -1.91
C ASP A 281 21.40 -10.20 -1.39
N LEU A 282 20.38 -9.55 -1.97
CA LEU A 282 19.01 -9.60 -1.49
C LEU A 282 18.42 -11.02 -1.47
N PRO A 283 18.56 -11.85 -2.52
CA PRO A 283 18.02 -13.20 -2.52
C PRO A 283 18.54 -14.06 -1.36
N ALA A 284 19.86 -14.05 -1.14
CA ALA A 284 20.47 -14.82 -0.06
C ALA A 284 20.08 -14.30 1.34
N ALA A 285 19.90 -12.99 1.48
CA ALA A 285 19.45 -12.37 2.73
C ALA A 285 17.99 -12.71 3.04
N LEU A 286 17.11 -12.72 2.04
CA LEU A 286 15.72 -13.17 2.19
C LEU A 286 15.65 -14.66 2.52
N ASP A 287 16.46 -15.51 1.87
CA ASP A 287 16.57 -16.93 2.23
C ASP A 287 16.92 -17.10 3.71
N ARG A 288 17.90 -16.36 4.18
CA ARG A 288 18.31 -16.37 5.57
C ARG A 288 17.21 -15.86 6.52
N LEU A 289 16.47 -14.81 6.12
CA LEU A 289 15.37 -14.25 6.89
C LEU A 289 14.25 -15.28 7.08
N PHE A 290 13.81 -15.90 6.00
CA PHE A 290 12.70 -16.86 6.04
C PHE A 290 13.10 -18.25 6.57
N ALA A 291 14.38 -18.58 6.60
CA ALA A 291 14.88 -19.81 7.24
C ALA A 291 14.90 -19.76 8.78
N GLN A 292 14.69 -18.59 9.39
CA GLN A 292 14.60 -18.49 10.85
C GLN A 292 13.26 -19.05 11.33
N GLU A 293 13.26 -19.92 12.34
CA GLU A 293 12.02 -20.42 12.96
C GLU A 293 11.31 -19.33 13.77
N GLY A 294 12.07 -18.48 14.49
CA GLY A 294 11.58 -17.36 15.29
C GLY A 294 11.52 -16.03 14.55
N PRO A 295 11.40 -14.91 15.30
CA PRO A 295 11.43 -13.57 14.72
C PRO A 295 12.79 -13.28 14.10
N ALA A 296 12.79 -12.51 13.01
CA ALA A 296 14.01 -12.08 12.37
C ALA A 296 13.79 -10.76 11.60
N LEU A 297 14.88 -10.01 11.40
CA LEU A 297 14.83 -8.71 10.72
C LEU A 297 15.88 -8.59 9.62
N LEU A 298 15.46 -8.04 8.50
CA LEU A 298 16.32 -7.60 7.40
C LEU A 298 16.20 -6.09 7.24
N GLU A 299 17.30 -5.36 7.44
CA GLU A 299 17.41 -3.93 7.19
C GLU A 299 17.98 -3.74 5.80
N VAL A 300 17.23 -3.10 4.90
CA VAL A 300 17.60 -2.90 3.49
C VAL A 300 17.81 -1.43 3.23
N THR A 301 18.98 -1.07 2.73
CA THR A 301 19.30 0.30 2.36
C THR A 301 18.64 0.64 1.03
N ILE A 302 17.85 1.71 1.02
CA ILE A 302 17.20 2.28 -0.16
C ILE A 302 17.66 3.73 -0.38
N PRO A 303 17.57 4.28 -1.61
CA PRO A 303 17.95 5.67 -1.85
C PRO A 303 17.12 6.66 -1.02
N PRO A 304 17.74 7.70 -0.42
CA PRO A 304 17.03 8.69 0.37
C PRO A 304 16.12 9.60 -0.46
N ASP A 305 16.42 9.73 -1.75
CA ASP A 305 15.69 10.53 -2.73
C ASP A 305 14.64 9.70 -3.53
N GLU A 306 14.42 8.45 -3.14
CA GLU A 306 13.36 7.63 -3.72
C GLU A 306 11.99 8.13 -3.28
N ASN A 307 11.13 8.45 -4.26
CA ASN A 307 9.81 9.01 -4.01
C ASN A 307 8.68 8.03 -4.38
N VAL A 308 7.54 8.19 -3.73
CA VAL A 308 6.33 7.44 -4.09
C VAL A 308 5.66 8.10 -5.28
N TYR A 309 5.57 7.39 -6.39
CA TYR A 309 4.86 7.79 -7.60
C TYR A 309 3.95 6.67 -8.10
N PRO A 310 2.84 6.99 -8.82
CA PRO A 310 2.32 8.33 -9.06
C PRO A 310 1.90 9.05 -7.79
N MET A 311 1.81 10.38 -7.84
CA MET A 311 1.29 11.19 -6.75
C MET A 311 0.37 12.29 -7.27
N VAL A 312 -0.86 12.35 -6.74
CA VAL A 312 -1.78 13.47 -6.96
C VAL A 312 -1.54 14.51 -5.87
N PRO A 313 -1.06 15.72 -6.19
CA PRO A 313 -0.86 16.77 -5.18
C PRO A 313 -2.18 17.14 -4.49
N GLY A 314 -2.11 17.53 -3.22
CA GLY A 314 -3.31 17.87 -2.44
C GLY A 314 -4.20 18.90 -3.13
N GLY A 315 -5.51 18.62 -3.22
CA GLY A 315 -6.50 19.48 -3.88
C GLY A 315 -6.50 19.47 -5.41
N LYS A 316 -5.59 18.72 -6.04
CA LYS A 316 -5.57 18.53 -7.51
C LYS A 316 -6.53 17.45 -7.96
N LYS A 317 -6.81 17.41 -9.26
CA LYS A 317 -7.62 16.36 -9.90
C LYS A 317 -6.83 15.05 -9.97
N LEU A 318 -7.52 13.92 -10.07
CA LEU A 318 -6.87 12.62 -10.19
C LEU A 318 -6.04 12.46 -11.47
N ASP A 319 -6.36 13.19 -12.54
CA ASP A 319 -5.62 13.23 -13.81
C ASP A 319 -4.43 14.22 -13.82
N GLU A 320 -4.28 15.04 -12.76
CA GLU A 320 -3.14 15.96 -12.57
C GLU A 320 -2.03 15.30 -11.71
N MET A 321 -1.85 13.98 -11.84
CA MET A 321 -0.83 13.26 -11.08
C MET A 321 0.58 13.49 -11.62
N VAL A 322 1.55 13.51 -10.71
CA VAL A 322 2.98 13.53 -11.01
C VAL A 322 3.46 12.07 -11.12
N THR A 323 4.12 11.72 -12.23
CA THR A 323 4.51 10.32 -12.53
C THR A 323 6.00 10.02 -12.32
N GLY A 324 6.79 11.02 -11.93
CA GLY A 324 8.23 10.83 -11.61
C GLY A 324 9.18 10.80 -12.81
N GLY A 325 8.66 10.93 -14.03
CA GLY A 325 9.45 11.09 -15.27
C GLY A 325 9.54 12.52 -15.79
N ASP A 326 8.65 13.38 -15.35
CA ASP A 326 8.56 14.78 -15.78
C ASP A 326 9.12 15.70 -14.71
N ASN A 327 10.40 16.08 -14.86
CA ASN A 327 11.06 17.17 -14.13
C ASN A 327 10.79 17.22 -12.60
N ALA A 328 11.51 16.39 -11.86
CA ALA A 328 11.79 16.69 -10.46
C ALA A 328 12.95 17.68 -10.38
#